data_5376e634a8ca5425fe073100a1f32cde
#
_entry.id   5376e634a8ca5425fe073100a1f32cde
#
_cell.length_a   1.000
_cell.length_b   1.000
_cell.length_c   1.000
_cell.angle_alpha   90.00
_cell.angle_beta   90.00
_cell.angle_gamma   90.00
#
_symmetry.space_group_name_H-M   'P 1'
#
loop_
_entity.id
_entity.type
_entity.pdbx_description
1 polymer ?
#
loop_
_entity_poly.entity_id
_entity_poly.type
_entity_poly.pdbx_seq_one_letter_code
_entity_poly.pdbx_strand_id
1 'polypeptide(L)'
;GLRRVSPSQERPSATPTPGPAVRCLNVAMDLLAGPDPTLLPEDPAASAPGTPEEVVRAFPASSLAWARLSAEAREAGQVVPSYAYARVGYHRGLDLLRRNGWKGHGPIPWSHEPNRGFLLCLHELSVAADAIGEADEAARTRDFLRDSSAEAAEVLSA
;
A
#
# COMPACT_ATOMS: atom_id res chain seq x y z
N GLY A 1 -59.67 45.41 37.57
CA GLY A 1 -58.62 45.41 36.56
C GLY A 1 -57.65 44.25 36.79
N LEU A 2 -57.84 43.14 36.06
CA LEU A 2 -56.90 42.02 36.04
C LEU A 2 -55.81 42.32 34.99
N ARG A 3 -54.57 42.52 35.43
CA ARG A 3 -53.41 42.56 34.54
C ARG A 3 -53.03 41.13 34.20
N ARG A 4 -53.12 40.77 32.89
CA ARG A 4 -52.54 39.54 32.38
C ARG A 4 -51.01 39.73 32.29
N VAL A 5 -50.27 38.90 32.98
CA VAL A 5 -48.84 38.78 32.81
C VAL A 5 -48.59 37.76 31.66
N SER A 6 -48.01 38.24 30.58
CA SER A 6 -47.59 37.34 29.48
C SER A 6 -46.39 36.55 29.91
N PRO A 7 -46.31 35.25 29.60
CA PRO A 7 -45.14 34.45 29.90
C PRO A 7 -43.99 34.84 28.94
N SER A 8 -42.84 35.13 29.53
CA SER A 8 -41.60 35.35 28.79
C SER A 8 -41.26 34.13 27.99
N GLN A 9 -41.23 34.24 26.66
CA GLN A 9 -40.67 33.21 25.79
C GLN A 9 -39.16 33.14 26.01
N GLU A 10 -38.73 32.08 26.66
CA GLU A 10 -37.33 31.71 26.66
C GLU A 10 -36.90 31.32 25.22
N ARG A 11 -35.97 32.10 24.66
CA ARG A 11 -35.34 31.78 23.40
C ARG A 11 -34.48 30.53 23.61
N PRO A 12 -34.55 29.52 22.75
CA PRO A 12 -33.61 28.41 22.82
C PRO A 12 -32.22 28.96 22.58
N SER A 13 -31.29 28.68 23.47
CA SER A 13 -29.87 29.01 23.30
C SER A 13 -29.34 28.23 22.08
N ALA A 14 -29.01 28.98 21.04
CA ALA A 14 -28.35 28.40 19.90
C ALA A 14 -26.98 27.88 20.33
N THR A 15 -26.75 26.61 20.18
CA THR A 15 -25.41 26.02 20.30
C THR A 15 -24.48 26.70 19.29
N PRO A 16 -23.32 27.22 19.69
CA PRO A 16 -22.43 27.88 18.77
C PRO A 16 -21.90 26.89 17.73
N THR A 17 -22.11 27.20 16.47
CA THR A 17 -21.53 26.46 15.36
C THR A 17 -20.00 26.62 15.44
N PRO A 18 -19.21 25.55 15.38
CA PRO A 18 -17.76 25.69 15.41
C PRO A 18 -17.28 26.56 14.24
N GLY A 19 -16.53 27.60 14.57
CA GLY A 19 -16.05 28.59 13.62
C GLY A 19 -14.98 28.04 12.65
N PRO A 20 -14.60 28.81 11.61
CA PRO A 20 -13.66 28.38 10.58
C PRO A 20 -12.26 28.00 11.10
N ALA A 21 -11.87 28.45 12.28
CA ALA A 21 -10.58 28.10 12.90
C ALA A 21 -10.43 26.61 13.23
N VAL A 22 -11.53 25.92 13.59
CA VAL A 22 -11.51 24.47 13.89
C VAL A 22 -11.31 23.64 12.62
N ARG A 23 -11.86 24.09 11.50
CA ARG A 23 -11.64 23.42 10.19
C ARG A 23 -10.19 23.52 9.72
N CYS A 24 -9.53 24.67 9.94
CA CYS A 24 -8.12 24.86 9.58
C CYS A 24 -7.19 23.97 10.41
N LEU A 25 -7.48 23.75 11.69
CA LEU A 25 -6.70 22.86 12.56
C LEU A 25 -6.79 21.40 12.13
N ASN A 26 -7.98 20.92 11.74
CA ASN A 26 -8.17 19.54 11.27
C ASN A 26 -7.43 19.29 9.94
N VAL A 27 -7.48 20.22 9.01
CA VAL A 27 -6.73 20.15 7.73
C VAL A 27 -5.22 20.17 7.97
N ALA A 28 -4.73 20.98 8.91
CA ALA A 28 -3.30 21.05 9.25
C ALA A 28 -2.81 19.74 9.91
N MET A 29 -3.64 19.10 10.73
CA MET A 29 -3.31 17.80 11.32
C MET A 29 -3.28 16.67 10.29
N ASP A 30 -4.20 16.67 9.31
CA ASP A 30 -4.21 15.72 8.20
C ASP A 30 -2.95 15.87 7.33
N LEU A 31 -2.49 17.10 7.08
CA LEU A 31 -1.25 17.38 6.34
C LEU A 31 0.00 16.91 7.11
N LEU A 32 -0.01 17.02 8.44
CA LEU A 32 1.10 16.58 9.30
C LEU A 32 1.14 15.06 9.49
N ALA A 33 0.00 14.38 9.39
CA ALA A 33 -0.09 12.94 9.48
C ALA A 33 0.45 12.22 8.22
N GLY A 34 0.70 12.97 7.11
CA GLY A 34 1.14 12.41 5.83
C GLY A 34 0.02 11.76 5.02
N PRO A 35 0.35 11.13 3.90
CA PRO A 35 -0.65 10.49 3.04
C PRO A 35 -1.27 9.27 3.72
N ASP A 36 -2.53 9.01 3.41
CA ASP A 36 -3.24 7.82 3.87
C ASP A 36 -2.57 6.55 3.32
N PRO A 37 -2.57 5.46 4.10
CA PRO A 37 -2.09 4.18 3.59
C PRO A 37 -2.94 3.68 2.42
N THR A 38 -2.30 3.07 1.43
CA THR A 38 -2.99 2.41 0.33
C THR A 38 -3.26 0.96 0.69
N LEU A 39 -4.51 0.56 0.60
CA LEU A 39 -4.99 -0.79 0.90
C LEU A 39 -5.53 -1.41 -0.38
N LEU A 40 -4.82 -2.39 -0.93
CA LEU A 40 -5.24 -3.06 -2.15
C LEU A 40 -6.42 -4.00 -1.90
N PRO A 41 -7.24 -4.27 -2.93
CA PRO A 41 -8.26 -5.32 -2.85
C PRO A 41 -7.62 -6.70 -2.74
N GLU A 42 -8.40 -7.68 -2.31
CA GLU A 42 -7.95 -9.07 -2.21
C GLU A 42 -7.41 -9.56 -3.56
N ASP A 43 -6.24 -10.22 -3.51
CA ASP A 43 -5.62 -10.79 -4.71
C ASP A 43 -6.22 -12.17 -5.02
N PRO A 44 -6.84 -12.37 -6.19
CA PRO A 44 -7.44 -13.65 -6.55
C PRO A 44 -6.43 -14.80 -6.62
N ALA A 45 -5.15 -14.51 -6.81
CA ALA A 45 -4.09 -15.53 -6.82
C ALA A 45 -3.76 -16.08 -5.43
N ALA A 46 -4.17 -15.40 -4.36
CA ALA A 46 -3.83 -15.80 -2.99
C ALA A 46 -4.31 -17.20 -2.63
N SER A 47 -5.47 -17.62 -3.15
CA SER A 47 -6.06 -18.93 -2.91
C SER A 47 -6.11 -19.82 -4.17
N ALA A 48 -5.46 -19.41 -5.25
CA ALA A 48 -5.49 -20.17 -6.50
C ALA A 48 -4.63 -21.44 -6.40
N PRO A 49 -5.15 -22.61 -6.83
CA PRO A 49 -4.37 -23.84 -6.88
C PRO A 49 -3.43 -23.86 -8.09
N GLY A 50 -2.38 -24.66 -8.01
CA GLY A 50 -1.47 -24.91 -9.11
C GLY A 50 -0.05 -24.45 -8.83
N THR A 51 0.82 -24.67 -9.80
CA THR A 51 2.21 -24.21 -9.75
C THR A 51 2.28 -22.69 -9.92
N PRO A 52 3.37 -22.01 -9.49
CA PRO A 52 3.52 -20.58 -9.70
C PRO A 52 3.32 -20.15 -11.15
N GLU A 53 3.82 -20.91 -12.13
CA GLU A 53 3.61 -20.62 -13.55
C GLU A 53 2.13 -20.71 -13.96
N GLU A 54 1.43 -21.75 -13.51
CA GLU A 54 -0.01 -21.90 -13.80
C GLU A 54 -0.81 -20.75 -13.20
N VAL A 55 -0.48 -20.33 -12.01
CA VAL A 55 -1.15 -19.21 -11.32
C VAL A 55 -0.90 -17.87 -12.06
N VAL A 56 0.32 -17.63 -12.50
CA VAL A 56 0.65 -16.45 -13.31
C VAL A 56 -0.12 -16.43 -14.62
N ARG A 57 -0.25 -17.57 -15.28
CA ARG A 57 -1.04 -17.69 -16.53
C ARG A 57 -2.51 -17.37 -16.29
N ALA A 58 -3.06 -17.78 -15.16
CA ALA A 58 -4.45 -17.52 -14.79
C ALA A 58 -4.67 -16.09 -14.31
N PHE A 59 -3.70 -15.50 -13.60
CA PHE A 59 -3.79 -14.17 -12.99
C PHE A 59 -2.55 -13.31 -13.29
N PRO A 60 -2.34 -12.91 -14.57
CA PRO A 60 -1.12 -12.19 -14.96
C PRO A 60 -1.01 -10.76 -14.38
N ALA A 61 -2.09 -10.24 -13.82
CA ALA A 61 -2.09 -8.95 -13.13
C ALA A 61 -1.74 -9.05 -11.64
N SER A 62 -1.61 -10.26 -11.09
CA SER A 62 -1.32 -10.48 -9.68
C SER A 62 0.16 -10.35 -9.38
N SER A 63 0.53 -9.34 -8.58
CA SER A 63 1.90 -9.22 -8.07
C SER A 63 2.31 -10.42 -7.23
N LEU A 64 1.40 -10.96 -6.43
CA LEU A 64 1.68 -12.14 -5.61
C LEU A 64 2.07 -13.35 -6.45
N ALA A 65 1.35 -13.60 -7.56
CA ALA A 65 1.68 -14.69 -8.48
C ALA A 65 3.09 -14.54 -9.07
N TRP A 66 3.45 -13.35 -9.53
CA TRP A 66 4.77 -13.04 -10.06
C TRP A 66 5.86 -13.12 -8.98
N ALA A 67 5.57 -12.68 -7.75
CA ALA A 67 6.52 -12.77 -6.65
C ALA A 67 6.88 -14.23 -6.33
N ARG A 68 5.88 -15.11 -6.31
CA ARG A 68 6.09 -16.56 -6.08
C ARG A 68 6.90 -17.18 -7.20
N LEU A 69 6.63 -16.85 -8.44
CA LEU A 69 7.40 -17.34 -9.59
C LEU A 69 8.85 -16.83 -9.56
N SER A 70 9.05 -15.58 -9.16
CA SER A 70 10.38 -15.00 -8.96
C SER A 70 11.17 -15.73 -7.87
N ALA A 71 10.55 -15.99 -6.74
CA ALA A 71 11.16 -16.74 -5.63
C ALA A 71 11.54 -18.16 -6.05
N GLU A 72 10.68 -18.86 -6.77
CA GLU A 72 10.97 -20.20 -7.30
C GLU A 72 12.19 -20.17 -8.24
N ALA A 73 12.26 -19.21 -9.16
CA ALA A 73 13.40 -19.06 -10.04
C ALA A 73 14.70 -18.76 -9.28
N ARG A 74 14.64 -17.91 -8.26
CA ARG A 74 15.78 -17.62 -7.38
C ARG A 74 16.28 -18.86 -6.66
N GLU A 75 15.39 -19.65 -6.09
CA GLU A 75 15.73 -20.90 -5.40
C GLU A 75 16.35 -21.93 -6.34
N ALA A 76 15.97 -21.90 -7.62
CA ALA A 76 16.56 -22.75 -8.66
C ALA A 76 17.87 -22.20 -9.23
N GLY A 77 18.39 -21.07 -8.71
CA GLY A 77 19.60 -20.42 -9.20
C GLY A 77 19.43 -19.64 -10.49
N GLN A 78 18.21 -19.44 -10.94
CA GLN A 78 17.88 -18.70 -12.17
C GLN A 78 17.68 -17.21 -11.87
N VAL A 79 18.78 -16.50 -11.71
CA VAL A 79 18.79 -15.10 -11.25
C VAL A 79 18.11 -14.16 -12.25
N VAL A 80 18.43 -14.27 -13.53
CA VAL A 80 17.88 -13.38 -14.56
C VAL A 80 16.36 -13.60 -14.74
N PRO A 81 15.85 -14.83 -14.86
CA PRO A 81 14.39 -15.05 -14.81
C PRO A 81 13.74 -14.50 -13.54
N SER A 82 14.34 -14.71 -12.37
CA SER A 82 13.86 -14.16 -11.10
C SER A 82 13.70 -12.63 -11.18
N TYR A 83 14.72 -11.94 -11.67
CA TYR A 83 14.69 -10.49 -11.90
C TYR A 83 13.53 -10.08 -12.80
N ALA A 84 13.37 -10.75 -13.94
CA ALA A 84 12.33 -10.45 -14.91
C ALA A 84 10.93 -10.63 -14.32
N TYR A 85 10.70 -11.72 -13.61
CA TYR A 85 9.40 -12.01 -12.97
C TYR A 85 9.06 -11.00 -11.88
N ALA A 86 10.03 -10.67 -11.03
CA ALA A 86 9.85 -9.67 -9.99
C ALA A 86 9.54 -8.29 -10.58
N ARG A 87 10.21 -7.91 -11.67
CA ARG A 87 9.97 -6.64 -12.33
C ARG A 87 8.58 -6.55 -12.95
N VAL A 88 8.11 -7.61 -13.59
CA VAL A 88 6.74 -7.67 -14.10
C VAL A 88 5.73 -7.51 -12.95
N GLY A 89 5.88 -8.27 -11.88
CA GLY A 89 5.00 -8.18 -10.71
C GLY A 89 5.04 -6.80 -10.04
N TYR A 90 6.20 -6.19 -9.98
CA TYR A 90 6.38 -4.84 -9.49
C TYR A 90 5.58 -3.82 -10.32
N HIS A 91 5.69 -3.86 -11.62
CA HIS A 91 4.95 -2.95 -12.50
C HIS A 91 3.44 -3.19 -12.45
N ARG A 92 3.01 -4.44 -12.40
CA ARG A 92 1.57 -4.77 -12.22
C ARG A 92 1.04 -4.24 -10.89
N GLY A 93 1.85 -4.34 -9.84
CA GLY A 93 1.51 -3.79 -8.52
C GLY A 93 1.42 -2.27 -8.52
N LEU A 94 2.33 -1.57 -9.20
CA LEU A 94 2.26 -0.12 -9.36
C LEU A 94 0.97 0.31 -10.07
N ASP A 95 0.58 -0.40 -11.12
CA ASP A 95 -0.67 -0.11 -11.83
C ASP A 95 -1.87 -0.25 -10.91
N LEU A 96 -1.92 -1.31 -10.13
CA LEU A 96 -3.01 -1.56 -9.19
C LEU A 96 -3.03 -0.53 -8.05
N LEU A 97 -1.88 -0.17 -7.51
CA LEU A 97 -1.75 0.86 -6.48
C LEU A 97 -2.31 2.20 -6.97
N ARG A 98 -1.94 2.61 -8.18
CA ARG A 98 -2.44 3.85 -8.79
C ARG A 98 -3.95 3.84 -8.97
N ARG A 99 -4.53 2.71 -9.38
CA ARG A 99 -5.99 2.54 -9.49
C ARG A 99 -6.70 2.64 -8.14
N ASN A 100 -5.99 2.35 -7.06
CA ASN A 100 -6.52 2.39 -5.70
C ASN A 100 -6.11 3.65 -4.94
N GLY A 101 -5.72 4.70 -5.63
CA GLY A 101 -5.51 6.03 -5.07
C GLY A 101 -4.09 6.35 -4.62
N TRP A 102 -3.12 5.43 -4.77
CA TRP A 102 -1.72 5.72 -4.47
C TRP A 102 -1.15 6.74 -5.45
N LYS A 103 -0.48 7.76 -4.92
CA LYS A 103 0.03 8.91 -5.69
C LYS A 103 1.55 8.95 -5.81
N GLY A 104 2.19 7.80 -5.75
CA GLY A 104 3.64 7.68 -5.90
C GLY A 104 4.41 7.75 -4.58
N HIS A 105 3.74 7.91 -3.46
CA HIS A 105 4.32 7.97 -2.13
C HIS A 105 3.29 7.60 -1.06
N GLY A 106 3.75 7.32 0.12
CA GLY A 106 2.91 6.99 1.27
C GLY A 106 2.93 5.49 1.61
N PRO A 107 2.38 5.14 2.78
CA PRO A 107 2.45 3.78 3.29
C PRO A 107 1.70 2.77 2.43
N ILE A 108 2.30 1.59 2.27
CA ILE A 108 1.70 0.38 1.70
C ILE A 108 1.93 -0.71 2.74
N PRO A 109 1.08 -0.78 3.79
CA PRO A 109 1.40 -1.56 4.98
C PRO A 109 1.39 -3.06 4.73
N TRP A 110 2.40 -3.75 5.25
CA TRP A 110 2.53 -5.21 5.26
C TRP A 110 1.39 -5.90 6.04
N SER A 111 0.89 -5.25 7.07
CA SER A 111 -0.20 -5.78 7.88
C SER A 111 -1.50 -6.01 7.10
N HIS A 112 -1.69 -5.27 6.02
CA HIS A 112 -2.79 -5.52 5.07
C HIS A 112 -2.34 -6.58 4.07
N GLU A 113 -2.82 -7.79 4.23
CA GLU A 113 -2.36 -8.95 3.47
C GLU A 113 -2.38 -8.77 1.94
N PRO A 114 -3.41 -8.16 1.32
CA PRO A 114 -3.41 -7.92 -0.13
C PRO A 114 -2.27 -7.06 -0.66
N ASN A 115 -1.58 -6.29 0.19
CA ASN A 115 -0.41 -5.49 -0.20
C ASN A 115 0.86 -6.32 -0.34
N ARG A 116 0.88 -7.52 0.23
CA ARG A 116 2.12 -8.31 0.37
C ARG A 116 2.71 -8.74 -0.97
N GLY A 117 1.88 -9.02 -1.96
CA GLY A 117 2.37 -9.39 -3.29
C GLY A 117 3.28 -8.34 -3.92
N PHE A 118 2.89 -7.07 -3.85
CA PHE A 118 3.71 -5.96 -4.32
C PHE A 118 5.01 -5.81 -3.52
N LEU A 119 4.92 -5.88 -2.20
CA LEU A 119 6.08 -5.75 -1.31
C LEU A 119 7.06 -6.90 -1.51
N LEU A 120 6.56 -8.11 -1.73
CA LEU A 120 7.39 -9.27 -2.09
C LEU A 120 8.09 -9.07 -3.43
N CYS A 121 7.43 -8.49 -4.42
CA CYS A 121 8.07 -8.16 -5.71
C CYS A 121 9.22 -7.17 -5.54
N LEU A 122 9.06 -6.14 -4.69
CA LEU A 122 10.15 -5.21 -4.36
C LEU A 122 11.33 -5.92 -3.73
N HIS A 123 11.07 -6.83 -2.79
CA HIS A 123 12.11 -7.61 -2.14
C HIS A 123 12.84 -8.52 -3.14
N GLU A 124 12.12 -9.33 -3.92
CA GLU A 124 12.70 -10.23 -4.90
C GLU A 124 13.49 -9.47 -5.98
N LEU A 125 12.99 -8.30 -6.41
CA LEU A 125 13.70 -7.46 -7.37
C LEU A 125 15.00 -6.92 -6.78
N SER A 126 15.01 -6.51 -5.52
CA SER A 126 16.22 -6.03 -4.85
C SER A 126 17.29 -7.13 -4.74
N VAL A 127 16.87 -8.34 -4.40
CA VAL A 127 17.77 -9.51 -4.30
C VAL A 127 18.35 -9.87 -5.66
N ALA A 128 17.53 -9.94 -6.70
CA ALA A 128 17.96 -10.28 -8.05
C ALA A 128 18.85 -9.20 -8.67
N ALA A 129 18.52 -7.92 -8.46
CA ALA A 129 19.32 -6.79 -8.92
C ALA A 129 20.72 -6.81 -8.29
N ASP A 130 20.79 -7.06 -6.98
CA ASP A 130 22.08 -7.19 -6.28
C ASP A 130 22.91 -8.35 -6.84
N ALA A 131 22.27 -9.49 -7.10
CA ALA A 131 22.93 -10.69 -7.62
C ALA A 131 23.51 -10.51 -9.03
N ILE A 132 22.93 -9.65 -9.86
CA ILE A 132 23.47 -9.33 -11.21
C ILE A 132 24.38 -8.11 -11.23
N GLY A 133 24.66 -7.51 -10.07
CA GLY A 133 25.55 -6.35 -9.95
C GLY A 133 24.89 -5.00 -10.27
N GLU A 134 23.56 -4.94 -10.36
CA GLU A 134 22.81 -3.70 -10.57
C GLU A 134 22.58 -3.01 -9.22
N ALA A 135 23.65 -2.45 -8.66
CA ALA A 135 23.68 -1.92 -7.29
C ALA A 135 22.70 -0.77 -7.06
N ASP A 136 22.54 0.13 -8.01
CA ASP A 136 21.62 1.29 -7.90
C ASP A 136 20.17 0.82 -7.84
N GLU A 137 19.78 -0.15 -8.66
CA GLU A 137 18.44 -0.71 -8.66
C GLU A 137 18.16 -1.50 -7.38
N ALA A 138 19.13 -2.26 -6.89
CA ALA A 138 19.04 -2.97 -5.62
C ALA A 138 18.79 -1.98 -4.45
N ALA A 139 19.54 -0.88 -4.42
CA ALA A 139 19.38 0.16 -3.41
C ALA A 139 18.01 0.86 -3.53
N ARG A 140 17.62 1.24 -4.74
CA ARG A 140 16.34 1.92 -5.01
C ARG A 140 15.15 1.08 -4.53
N THR A 141 15.13 -0.19 -4.86
CA THR A 141 14.02 -1.08 -4.50
C THR A 141 14.00 -1.42 -3.02
N ARG A 142 15.15 -1.56 -2.37
CA ARG A 142 15.23 -1.70 -0.91
C ARG A 142 14.71 -0.47 -0.18
N ASP A 143 15.09 0.72 -0.64
CA ASP A 143 14.61 1.98 -0.05
C ASP A 143 13.11 2.13 -0.25
N PHE A 144 12.60 1.81 -1.43
CA PHE A 144 11.18 1.84 -1.72
C PHE A 144 10.40 0.88 -0.79
N LEU A 145 10.90 -0.33 -0.59
CA LEU A 145 10.29 -1.29 0.31
C LEU A 145 10.22 -0.75 1.75
N ARG A 146 11.32 -0.22 2.25
CA ARG A 146 11.39 0.35 3.61
C ARG A 146 10.48 1.57 3.76
N ASP A 147 10.44 2.46 2.78
CA ASP A 147 9.60 3.66 2.79
C ASP A 147 8.11 3.32 2.69
N SER A 148 7.79 2.22 2.00
CA SER A 148 6.41 1.72 1.89
C SER A 148 5.95 1.02 3.17
N SER A 149 6.80 0.19 3.77
CA SER A 149 6.51 -0.56 4.99
C SER A 149 7.82 -0.98 5.68
N ALA A 150 8.14 -0.33 6.79
CA ALA A 150 9.29 -0.70 7.60
C ALA A 150 9.15 -2.13 8.13
N GLU A 151 7.94 -2.57 8.47
CA GLU A 151 7.64 -3.94 8.88
C GLU A 151 7.98 -4.95 7.78
N ALA A 152 7.58 -4.69 6.53
CA ALA A 152 7.91 -5.54 5.40
C ALA A 152 9.43 -5.67 5.20
N ALA A 153 10.16 -4.56 5.27
CA ALA A 153 11.61 -4.57 5.15
C ALA A 153 12.26 -5.43 6.24
N GLU A 154 11.78 -5.35 7.46
CA GLU A 154 12.26 -6.14 8.59
C GLU A 154 11.93 -7.62 8.43
N VAL A 155 10.68 -7.96 8.13
CA VAL A 155 10.22 -9.35 7.94
C VAL A 155 10.94 -10.03 6.79
N LEU A 156 11.13 -9.36 5.66
CA LEU A 156 11.68 -9.95 4.45
C LEU A 156 13.22 -10.01 4.45
N SER A 157 13.90 -9.22 5.29
CA SER A 157 15.36 -9.28 5.44
C SER A 157 15.84 -10.26 6.51
N ALA A 158 14.91 -10.87 7.22
CA ALA A 158 15.22 -11.86 8.26
C ALA A 158 15.58 -13.24 7.71
#